data_fc6ce46621b6ea9aab5ee1b7be8d5508
#
_entry.id   fc6ce46621b6ea9aab5ee1b7be8d5508
#
_cell.length_a   1.000
_cell.length_b   1.000
_cell.length_c   1.000
_cell.angle_alpha   90.00
_cell.angle_beta   90.00
_cell.angle_gamma   90.00
#
_symmetry.space_group_name_H-M   'P 1'
#
loop_
_entity.id
_entity.type
_entity.pdbx_description
1 polymer ?
#
loop_
_entity_poly.entity_id
_entity_poly.type
_entity_poly.pdbx_seq_one_letter_code
_entity_poly.pdbx_strand_id
1 'polypeptide(L)'
;MKKRLFSMWMACCAMFATAQNPYLPLWEHLPDGEPRVFEDPDNPGKYRAYIIGSHDVTYSAYCGPDIRMWSAPVEDLSRWEDEGPIFTHFVDGQWDTMFAPDLVEVKDRKTGKKTYYLYPHSRGWRRVPMVCKGDRPDGPFTPINLTDDGRSCVQGSIIDFDPSVFVEYVTDKKDPDYERGFRAYVYYGFQHSTAFELDPETMYSLRPGTKIHDYFIPASSRYGEVRDPAGTQYPALYKEQNPGDFNFFEASSIRKVGNKYVMVFSGYSGPDYGLG
;
A
#
# COMPACT_ATOMS: atom_id res chain seq x y z
N MET A 1 -22.81 1.85 52.59
CA MET A 1 -21.52 2.41 52.10
C MET A 1 -20.86 1.62 50.99
N LYS A 2 -20.94 0.29 50.89
CA LYS A 2 -20.25 -0.51 49.83
C LYS A 2 -20.77 -0.28 48.39
N LYS A 3 -22.04 0.06 48.18
CA LYS A 3 -22.61 0.28 46.87
C LYS A 3 -22.14 1.60 46.16
N ARG A 4 -21.82 2.64 46.93
CA ARG A 4 -21.35 3.92 46.39
C ARG A 4 -19.87 3.89 45.96
N LEU A 5 -19.02 3.04 46.62
CA LEU A 5 -17.64 2.85 46.17
C LEU A 5 -17.56 2.10 44.85
N PHE A 6 -18.44 1.12 44.61
CA PHE A 6 -18.44 0.35 43.36
C PHE A 6 -18.87 1.22 42.16
N SER A 7 -19.85 2.11 42.33
CA SER A 7 -20.25 3.04 41.27
C SER A 7 -19.18 4.08 40.96
N MET A 8 -18.39 4.50 41.94
CA MET A 8 -17.29 5.44 41.72
C MET A 8 -16.10 4.78 41.02
N TRP A 9 -15.85 3.51 41.26
CA TRP A 9 -14.82 2.74 40.52
C TRP A 9 -15.18 2.49 39.06
N MET A 10 -16.45 2.16 38.79
CA MET A 10 -16.95 2.03 37.41
C MET A 10 -16.93 3.36 36.62
N ALA A 11 -17.20 4.49 37.29
CA ALA A 11 -17.10 5.80 36.66
C ALA A 11 -15.64 6.20 36.35
N CYS A 12 -14.67 5.84 37.21
CA CYS A 12 -13.26 6.06 36.91
C CYS A 12 -12.74 5.18 35.76
N CYS A 13 -13.17 3.91 35.66
CA CYS A 13 -12.79 3.05 34.54
C CYS A 13 -13.39 3.51 33.20
N ALA A 14 -14.56 4.16 33.21
CA ALA A 14 -15.17 4.67 32.00
C ALA A 14 -14.49 5.95 31.44
N MET A 15 -13.70 6.66 32.25
CA MET A 15 -12.98 7.85 31.78
C MET A 15 -11.68 7.58 31.05
N PHE A 16 -11.23 6.32 30.94
CA PHE A 16 -10.02 5.95 30.20
C PHE A 16 -10.27 5.26 28.86
N ALA A 17 -11.53 5.09 28.48
CA ALA A 17 -11.89 4.59 27.16
C ALA A 17 -12.20 5.77 26.23
N THR A 18 -11.23 6.63 25.96
CA THR A 18 -11.32 7.57 24.83
C THR A 18 -10.90 6.84 23.59
N ALA A 19 -11.87 6.38 22.80
CA ALA A 19 -11.59 6.03 21.41
C ALA A 19 -11.15 7.33 20.73
N GLN A 20 -9.85 7.43 20.42
CA GLN A 20 -9.35 8.53 19.59
C GLN A 20 -9.63 8.20 18.13
N ASN A 21 -10.60 8.89 17.57
CA ASN A 21 -10.81 8.95 16.14
C ASN A 21 -11.22 10.42 15.83
N PRO A 22 -10.47 11.13 15.00
CA PRO A 22 -9.31 10.72 14.20
C PRO A 22 -8.03 10.50 15.03
N TYR A 23 -7.15 9.63 14.56
CA TYR A 23 -5.85 9.33 15.20
C TYR A 23 -4.75 10.30 14.78
N LEU A 24 -4.84 10.93 13.58
CA LEU A 24 -3.98 12.02 13.15
C LEU A 24 -4.60 13.38 13.51
N PRO A 25 -3.80 14.46 13.55
CA PRO A 25 -4.32 15.81 13.75
C PRO A 25 -5.35 16.20 12.70
N LEU A 26 -6.39 16.94 13.10
CA LEU A 26 -7.49 17.34 12.21
C LEU A 26 -7.10 18.22 11.02
N TRP A 27 -5.93 18.79 11.04
CA TRP A 27 -5.38 19.59 9.94
C TRP A 27 -4.57 18.77 8.95
N GLU A 28 -4.25 17.50 9.31
CA GLU A 28 -3.53 16.61 8.40
C GLU A 28 -4.50 16.01 7.37
N HIS A 29 -4.08 16.06 6.11
CA HIS A 29 -4.81 15.50 4.98
C HIS A 29 -3.93 14.50 4.26
N LEU A 30 -3.97 13.26 4.72
CA LEU A 30 -3.19 12.13 4.22
C LEU A 30 -4.10 11.09 3.58
N PRO A 31 -4.61 11.35 2.35
CA PRO A 31 -5.37 10.35 1.61
C PRO A 31 -4.49 9.18 1.18
N ASP A 32 -5.13 8.10 0.76
CA ASP A 32 -4.47 6.87 0.29
C ASP A 32 -3.51 6.25 1.31
N GLY A 33 -3.81 6.44 2.59
CA GLY A 33 -2.94 6.06 3.68
C GLY A 33 -2.74 4.55 3.80
N GLU A 34 -1.55 4.05 3.46
CA GLU A 34 -1.18 2.65 3.55
C GLU A 34 -0.50 2.35 4.89
N PRO A 35 -1.12 1.57 5.79
CA PRO A 35 -0.54 1.24 7.08
C PRO A 35 0.48 0.09 6.96
N ARG A 36 1.64 0.26 7.58
CA ARG A 36 2.70 -0.74 7.69
C ARG A 36 3.24 -0.81 9.11
N VAL A 37 3.82 -1.95 9.48
CA VAL A 37 4.54 -2.11 10.75
C VAL A 37 5.94 -2.59 10.43
N PHE A 38 6.93 -1.81 10.88
CA PHE A 38 8.35 -2.17 10.76
C PHE A 38 9.03 -2.06 12.12
N GLU A 39 10.19 -2.69 12.24
CA GLU A 39 11.07 -2.46 13.36
C GLU A 39 11.55 -1.00 13.36
N ASP A 40 11.53 -0.38 14.54
CA ASP A 40 12.01 0.99 14.73
C ASP A 40 13.51 1.06 14.41
N PRO A 41 13.92 1.84 13.40
CA PRO A 41 15.32 1.89 12.99
C PRO A 41 16.27 2.47 14.05
N ASP A 42 15.73 3.23 14.99
CA ASP A 42 16.51 3.90 16.06
C ASP A 42 16.42 3.14 17.40
N ASN A 43 15.48 2.18 17.52
CA ASN A 43 15.27 1.38 18.72
C ASN A 43 15.13 -0.11 18.37
N PRO A 44 16.24 -0.84 18.14
CA PRO A 44 16.22 -2.25 17.75
C PRO A 44 15.38 -3.12 18.70
N GLY A 45 14.55 -3.99 18.12
CA GLY A 45 13.61 -4.85 18.85
C GLY A 45 12.30 -4.16 19.25
N LYS A 46 12.12 -2.88 18.97
CA LYS A 46 10.84 -2.17 19.04
C LYS A 46 10.23 -2.07 17.66
N TYR A 47 8.92 -1.83 17.60
CA TYR A 47 8.18 -1.70 16.35
C TYR A 47 7.38 -0.41 16.33
N ARG A 48 7.24 0.15 15.13
CA ARG A 48 6.39 1.30 14.88
C ARG A 48 5.36 0.96 13.81
N ALA A 49 4.16 1.48 13.98
CA ALA A 49 3.16 1.57 12.93
C ALA A 49 3.45 2.84 12.12
N TYR A 50 3.46 2.70 10.80
CA TYR A 50 3.65 3.79 9.85
C TYR A 50 2.40 3.94 9.01
N ILE A 51 2.02 5.17 8.68
CA ILE A 51 1.01 5.48 7.68
C ILE A 51 1.69 6.35 6.63
N ILE A 52 1.68 5.88 5.41
CA ILE A 52 2.33 6.50 4.26
C ILE A 52 1.23 6.85 3.27
N GLY A 53 1.15 8.08 2.80
CA GLY A 53 0.09 8.49 1.89
C GLY A 53 0.48 9.63 0.98
N SER A 54 -0.41 9.92 0.04
CA SER A 54 -0.45 11.20 -0.66
C SER A 54 -0.61 12.33 0.36
N HIS A 55 -0.28 13.55 -0.01
CA HIS A 55 -0.41 14.68 0.90
C HIS A 55 -1.21 15.80 0.25
N ASP A 56 -2.43 16.04 0.70
CA ASP A 56 -3.26 17.15 0.22
C ASP A 56 -2.81 18.46 0.84
N VAL A 57 -2.23 19.32 0.03
CA VAL A 57 -1.68 20.61 0.51
C VAL A 57 -2.65 21.76 0.39
N THR A 58 -3.77 21.59 -0.32
CA THR A 58 -4.81 22.60 -0.50
C THR A 58 -6.20 22.00 -0.59
N TYR A 59 -7.23 22.75 -0.22
CA TYR A 59 -8.62 22.34 -0.38
C TYR A 59 -9.13 22.35 -1.84
N SER A 60 -8.37 22.94 -2.76
CA SER A 60 -8.79 23.10 -4.16
C SER A 60 -8.22 22.06 -5.11
N ALA A 61 -7.24 21.28 -4.65
CA ALA A 61 -6.60 20.22 -5.43
C ALA A 61 -6.18 19.09 -4.51
N TYR A 62 -6.54 17.87 -4.85
CA TYR A 62 -6.05 16.69 -4.15
C TYR A 62 -4.61 16.38 -4.56
N CYS A 63 -3.86 15.81 -3.65
CA CYS A 63 -2.45 15.47 -3.70
C CYS A 63 -1.52 16.68 -3.89
N GLY A 64 -0.35 16.56 -3.32
CA GLY A 64 0.72 17.53 -3.35
C GLY A 64 2.01 16.98 -3.95
N PRO A 65 3.12 17.68 -3.75
CA PRO A 65 4.39 17.30 -4.36
C PRO A 65 5.15 16.21 -3.59
N ASP A 66 4.62 15.74 -2.47
CA ASP A 66 5.33 14.82 -1.58
C ASP A 66 4.48 13.62 -1.19
N ILE A 67 5.18 12.54 -0.90
CA ILE A 67 4.67 11.43 -0.11
C ILE A 67 5.04 11.71 1.34
N ARG A 68 4.03 11.69 2.22
CA ARG A 68 4.19 12.00 3.63
C ARG A 68 4.01 10.76 4.50
N MET A 69 4.65 10.78 5.65
CA MET A 69 4.62 9.66 6.58
C MET A 69 4.33 10.16 8.01
N TRP A 70 3.53 9.39 8.71
CA TRP A 70 3.34 9.46 10.15
C TRP A 70 3.67 8.12 10.78
N SER A 71 4.20 8.12 12.01
CA SER A 71 4.46 6.88 12.72
C SER A 71 4.11 6.95 14.20
N ALA A 72 3.86 5.80 14.80
CA ALA A 72 3.63 5.67 16.24
C ALA A 72 4.23 4.36 16.75
N PRO A 73 4.70 4.30 18.01
CA PRO A 73 5.03 3.03 18.65
C PRO A 73 3.82 2.09 18.64
N VAL A 74 4.00 0.81 18.30
CA VAL A 74 2.87 -0.14 18.25
C VAL A 74 2.23 -0.37 19.62
N GLU A 75 2.96 -0.14 20.70
CA GLU A 75 2.46 -0.22 22.07
C GLU A 75 1.63 0.99 22.49
N ASP A 76 1.66 2.11 21.74
CA ASP A 76 0.90 3.33 22.04
C ASP A 76 0.54 4.10 20.75
N LEU A 77 -0.54 3.68 20.09
CA LEU A 77 -1.06 4.31 18.87
C LEU A 77 -1.76 5.67 19.12
N SER A 78 -1.65 6.23 20.32
CA SER A 78 -2.06 7.62 20.57
C SER A 78 -0.92 8.63 20.34
N ARG A 79 0.31 8.16 20.12
CA ARG A 79 1.52 8.97 19.99
C ARG A 79 2.02 9.00 18.55
N TRP A 80 1.21 9.54 17.64
CA TRP A 80 1.60 9.76 16.26
C TRP A 80 2.57 10.93 16.16
N GLU A 81 3.66 10.71 15.44
CA GLU A 81 4.73 11.65 15.15
C GLU A 81 4.79 11.86 13.64
N ASP A 82 4.94 13.12 13.23
CA ASP A 82 5.08 13.50 11.83
C ASP A 82 6.53 13.25 11.39
N GLU A 83 6.75 12.29 10.52
CA GLU A 83 8.06 12.00 9.92
C GLU A 83 8.37 12.97 8.75
N GLY A 84 7.36 13.72 8.32
CA GLY A 84 7.50 14.68 7.23
C GLY A 84 7.43 14.05 5.83
N PRO A 85 7.88 14.80 4.82
CA PRO A 85 7.98 14.30 3.46
C PRO A 85 9.10 13.25 3.36
N ILE A 86 8.76 12.03 2.96
CA ILE A 86 9.74 10.96 2.75
C ILE A 86 10.19 10.83 1.29
N PHE A 87 9.43 11.39 0.37
CA PHE A 87 9.76 11.38 -1.05
C PHE A 87 9.13 12.55 -1.79
N THR A 88 9.88 13.10 -2.73
CA THR A 88 9.46 14.12 -3.70
C THR A 88 10.13 13.84 -5.04
N HIS A 89 9.51 14.23 -6.14
CA HIS A 89 10.09 14.11 -7.47
C HIS A 89 10.12 15.48 -8.16
N PHE A 90 11.32 15.91 -8.53
CA PHE A 90 11.51 17.17 -9.24
C PHE A 90 11.99 16.89 -10.66
N VAL A 91 11.21 17.29 -11.64
CA VAL A 91 11.48 17.04 -13.07
C VAL A 91 11.00 18.22 -13.90
N ASP A 92 11.71 18.53 -14.98
CA ASP A 92 11.38 19.66 -15.88
C ASP A 92 11.25 21.03 -15.19
N GLY A 93 12.02 21.25 -14.12
CA GLY A 93 12.01 22.51 -13.40
C GLY A 93 10.83 22.71 -12.45
N GLN A 94 10.07 21.67 -12.16
CA GLN A 94 8.93 21.71 -11.25
C GLN A 94 8.81 20.45 -10.39
N TRP A 95 8.14 20.59 -9.26
CA TRP A 95 7.74 19.45 -8.44
C TRP A 95 6.59 18.70 -9.12
N ASP A 96 6.72 17.38 -9.15
CA ASP A 96 5.67 16.48 -9.60
C ASP A 96 4.60 16.34 -8.51
N THR A 97 3.41 15.91 -8.87
CA THR A 97 2.35 15.57 -7.89
C THR A 97 2.39 14.09 -7.62
N MET A 98 2.50 13.72 -6.34
CA MET A 98 2.67 12.34 -5.89
C MET A 98 1.37 11.71 -5.42
N PHE A 99 1.17 10.42 -5.74
CA PHE A 99 -0.07 9.69 -5.45
C PHE A 99 0.19 8.34 -4.83
N ALA A 100 -0.78 7.89 -4.04
CA ALA A 100 -1.09 6.53 -3.61
C ALA A 100 0.12 5.59 -3.50
N PRO A 101 1.02 5.82 -2.54
CA PRO A 101 2.22 5.02 -2.39
C PRO A 101 1.94 3.72 -1.65
N ASP A 102 2.81 2.72 -1.87
CA ASP A 102 3.01 1.63 -0.93
C ASP A 102 4.48 1.55 -0.51
N LEU A 103 4.72 0.95 0.65
CA LEU A 103 6.05 0.76 1.21
C LEU A 103 6.19 -0.66 1.75
N VAL A 104 7.24 -1.36 1.35
CA VAL A 104 7.53 -2.71 1.84
C VAL A 104 8.98 -2.85 2.32
N GLU A 105 9.17 -3.72 3.31
CA GLU A 105 10.48 -4.17 3.77
C GLU A 105 10.83 -5.49 3.10
N VAL A 106 12.06 -5.59 2.60
CA VAL A 106 12.69 -6.84 2.19
C VAL A 106 13.88 -7.09 3.07
N LYS A 107 13.96 -8.27 3.67
CA LYS A 107 15.10 -8.69 4.48
C LYS A 107 15.88 -9.77 3.77
N ASP A 108 17.13 -9.47 3.44
CA ASP A 108 18.07 -10.46 2.92
C ASP A 108 18.37 -11.54 3.96
N ARG A 109 18.18 -12.79 3.62
CA ARG A 109 18.33 -13.91 4.54
C ARG A 109 19.76 -14.10 5.02
N LYS A 110 20.73 -13.90 4.13
CA LYS A 110 22.15 -14.21 4.41
C LYS A 110 22.79 -13.15 5.29
N THR A 111 22.50 -11.89 5.00
CA THR A 111 23.13 -10.76 5.67
C THR A 111 22.27 -10.20 6.81
N GLY A 112 20.96 -10.47 6.79
CA GLY A 112 19.99 -9.83 7.67
C GLY A 112 19.71 -8.37 7.32
N LYS A 113 20.33 -7.84 6.25
CA LYS A 113 20.13 -6.46 5.81
C LYS A 113 18.69 -6.26 5.39
N LYS A 114 18.09 -5.19 5.89
CA LYS A 114 16.78 -4.69 5.47
C LYS A 114 16.94 -3.68 4.37
N THR A 115 16.02 -3.70 3.43
CA THR A 115 15.89 -2.73 2.35
C THR A 115 14.42 -2.38 2.21
N TYR A 116 14.13 -1.10 2.08
CA TYR A 116 12.77 -0.61 1.94
C TYR A 116 12.53 -0.16 0.51
N TYR A 117 11.38 -0.53 -0.04
CA TYR A 117 10.96 -0.16 -1.39
C TYR A 117 9.68 0.63 -1.31
N LEU A 118 9.73 1.88 -1.77
CA LEU A 118 8.59 2.78 -1.87
C LEU A 118 8.10 2.79 -3.31
N TYR A 119 6.79 2.73 -3.50
CA TYR A 119 6.10 2.63 -4.79
C TYR A 119 5.15 3.81 -5.02
N PRO A 120 5.63 5.04 -5.18
CA PRO A 120 4.79 6.17 -5.52
C PRO A 120 4.55 6.24 -7.02
N HIS A 121 3.51 6.96 -7.45
CA HIS A 121 3.39 7.33 -8.84
C HIS A 121 3.08 8.82 -8.98
N SER A 122 3.43 9.40 -10.13
CA SER A 122 3.15 10.78 -10.42
C SER A 122 1.86 10.97 -11.21
N ARG A 123 1.30 12.17 -11.10
CA ARG A 123 0.13 12.59 -11.88
C ARG A 123 0.55 13.13 -13.25
N GLY A 124 -0.43 13.11 -14.09
CA GLY A 124 -0.45 13.89 -15.31
C GLY A 124 -0.37 13.00 -16.54
N TRP A 125 -0.20 13.66 -17.66
CA TRP A 125 -0.12 13.02 -18.94
C TRP A 125 1.10 12.10 -19.11
N ARG A 126 2.05 12.18 -18.18
CA ARG A 126 3.25 11.33 -18.14
C ARG A 126 3.17 10.19 -17.16
N ARG A 127 2.21 10.06 -16.30
CA ARG A 127 2.14 9.06 -15.24
C ARG A 127 3.40 8.19 -15.11
N VAL A 128 4.21 8.46 -14.11
CA VAL A 128 5.47 7.73 -13.90
C VAL A 128 5.34 6.89 -12.62
N PRO A 129 5.09 5.60 -12.74
CA PRO A 129 5.09 4.70 -11.58
C PRO A 129 6.52 4.42 -11.16
N MET A 130 6.93 5.06 -10.08
CA MET A 130 8.28 4.97 -9.57
C MET A 130 8.44 3.79 -8.61
N VAL A 131 9.63 3.22 -8.61
CA VAL A 131 10.09 2.32 -7.55
C VAL A 131 11.34 2.92 -6.95
N CYS A 132 11.28 3.19 -5.66
CA CYS A 132 12.37 3.85 -4.96
C CYS A 132 12.91 2.92 -3.88
N LYS A 133 14.20 3.07 -3.56
CA LYS A 133 14.90 2.23 -2.59
C LYS A 133 15.49 3.08 -1.49
N GLY A 134 15.39 2.58 -0.23
CA GLY A 134 15.98 3.18 0.96
C GLY A 134 16.48 2.12 1.94
N ASP A 135 17.28 2.53 2.89
CA ASP A 135 17.81 1.67 3.96
C ASP A 135 17.00 1.81 5.28
N ARG A 136 16.06 2.76 5.33
CA ARG A 136 15.17 3.04 6.46
C ARG A 136 13.71 3.18 5.99
N PRO A 137 12.71 2.89 6.84
CA PRO A 137 11.30 3.06 6.47
C PRO A 137 10.90 4.53 6.24
N ASP A 138 11.57 5.46 6.91
CA ASP A 138 11.40 6.92 6.82
C ASP A 138 12.30 7.58 5.76
N GLY A 139 13.01 6.79 4.96
CA GLY A 139 13.86 7.26 3.87
C GLY A 139 15.28 7.65 4.30
N PRO A 140 16.02 8.40 3.47
CA PRO A 140 15.62 8.89 2.16
C PRO A 140 15.46 7.77 1.12
N PHE A 141 14.60 8.01 0.13
CA PHE A 141 14.36 7.07 -0.97
C PHE A 141 14.92 7.60 -2.29
N THR A 142 15.51 6.70 -3.08
CA THR A 142 16.08 7.01 -4.39
C THR A 142 15.39 6.16 -5.45
N PRO A 143 14.85 6.75 -6.54
CA PRO A 143 14.27 6.00 -7.65
C PRO A 143 15.30 5.07 -8.28
N ILE A 144 14.86 3.85 -8.63
CA ILE A 144 15.72 2.81 -9.24
C ILE A 144 15.23 2.36 -10.62
N ASN A 145 14.08 2.84 -11.06
CA ASN A 145 13.45 2.45 -12.31
C ASN A 145 13.20 3.62 -13.27
N LEU A 146 13.84 4.76 -13.04
CA LEU A 146 13.72 5.92 -13.93
C LEU A 146 14.87 5.98 -14.94
N THR A 147 14.59 6.58 -16.08
CA THR A 147 15.60 7.06 -17.04
C THR A 147 16.43 8.18 -16.42
N ASP A 148 17.63 8.43 -16.94
CA ASP A 148 18.56 9.42 -16.40
C ASP A 148 17.96 10.84 -16.31
N ASP A 149 17.02 11.16 -17.18
CA ASP A 149 16.32 12.45 -17.17
C ASP A 149 15.12 12.49 -16.20
N GLY A 150 14.81 11.39 -15.53
CA GLY A 150 13.71 11.26 -14.56
C GLY A 150 12.31 11.30 -15.17
N ARG A 151 12.19 11.30 -16.51
CA ARG A 151 10.91 11.54 -17.20
C ARG A 151 10.08 10.30 -17.49
N SER A 152 10.72 9.15 -17.44
CA SER A 152 10.09 7.88 -17.83
C SER A 152 10.67 6.73 -17.03
N CYS A 153 9.95 5.63 -17.00
CA CYS A 153 10.51 4.39 -16.47
C CYS A 153 11.43 3.72 -17.51
N VAL A 154 12.43 3.02 -16.99
CA VAL A 154 13.30 2.18 -17.84
C VAL A 154 12.51 1.02 -18.46
N GLN A 155 13.03 0.48 -19.54
CA GLN A 155 12.44 -0.69 -20.19
C GLN A 155 12.32 -1.87 -19.20
N GLY A 156 11.16 -2.52 -19.21
CA GLY A 156 10.85 -3.65 -18.33
C GLY A 156 10.19 -3.23 -17.01
N SER A 157 10.11 -1.95 -16.69
CA SER A 157 9.25 -1.46 -15.61
C SER A 157 7.80 -1.46 -16.08
N ILE A 158 6.97 -2.29 -15.46
CA ILE A 158 5.59 -2.54 -15.91
C ILE A 158 4.54 -2.32 -14.80
N ILE A 159 4.96 -1.84 -13.64
CA ILE A 159 4.04 -1.39 -12.59
C ILE A 159 3.31 -0.14 -13.08
N ASP A 160 2.07 0.04 -12.67
CA ASP A 160 1.28 1.22 -13.04
C ASP A 160 0.50 1.73 -11.80
N PHE A 161 -0.68 2.14 -11.93
CA PHE A 161 -1.55 2.95 -11.07
C PHE A 161 -1.84 2.28 -9.72
N ASP A 162 -1.68 3.02 -8.60
CA ASP A 162 -2.00 2.61 -7.22
C ASP A 162 -1.40 1.25 -6.85
N PRO A 163 -0.08 1.08 -6.92
CA PRO A 163 0.53 -0.20 -6.64
C PRO A 163 0.48 -0.55 -5.16
N SER A 164 0.19 -1.82 -4.88
CA SER A 164 0.38 -2.44 -3.58
C SER A 164 1.30 -3.64 -3.73
N VAL A 165 2.27 -3.77 -2.85
CA VAL A 165 3.24 -4.85 -2.89
C VAL A 165 3.12 -5.74 -1.66
N PHE A 166 3.15 -7.03 -1.90
CA PHE A 166 3.17 -8.05 -0.85
C PHE A 166 4.47 -8.83 -0.92
N VAL A 167 5.20 -8.86 0.20
CA VAL A 167 6.42 -9.65 0.37
C VAL A 167 6.10 -10.90 1.18
N GLU A 168 6.31 -12.06 0.60
CA GLU A 168 6.17 -13.34 1.27
C GLU A 168 7.54 -13.95 1.57
N TYR A 169 7.81 -14.17 2.84
CA TYR A 169 9.06 -14.81 3.27
C TYR A 169 8.99 -16.32 3.09
N VAL A 170 9.97 -16.86 2.35
CA VAL A 170 10.10 -18.27 2.08
C VAL A 170 10.75 -18.98 3.27
N THR A 171 10.06 -19.97 3.84
CA THR A 171 10.53 -20.74 5.00
C THR A 171 10.90 -22.18 4.69
N ASP A 172 10.37 -22.76 3.60
CA ASP A 172 10.67 -24.11 3.18
C ASP A 172 12.07 -24.19 2.55
N LYS A 173 12.95 -24.99 3.15
CA LYS A 173 14.33 -25.22 2.67
C LYS A 173 14.42 -25.87 1.30
N LYS A 174 13.35 -26.50 0.84
CA LYS A 174 13.28 -27.13 -0.50
C LYS A 174 12.83 -26.14 -1.57
N ASP A 175 12.34 -24.99 -1.18
CA ASP A 175 11.90 -23.95 -2.12
C ASP A 175 13.11 -23.36 -2.85
N PRO A 176 13.05 -23.18 -4.18
CA PRO A 176 14.15 -22.59 -4.96
C PRO A 176 14.52 -21.17 -4.52
N ASP A 177 13.57 -20.43 -3.90
CA ASP A 177 13.83 -19.09 -3.38
C ASP A 177 14.26 -19.07 -1.90
N TYR A 178 14.53 -20.25 -1.30
CA TYR A 178 14.92 -20.32 0.10
C TYR A 178 16.17 -19.48 0.41
N GLU A 179 17.18 -19.55 -0.45
CA GLU A 179 18.43 -18.80 -0.26
C GLU A 179 18.24 -17.28 -0.37
N ARG A 180 17.35 -16.83 -1.24
CA ARG A 180 16.94 -15.43 -1.34
C ARG A 180 16.09 -15.01 -0.12
N GLY A 181 15.20 -15.89 0.31
CA GLY A 181 14.40 -15.74 1.51
C GLY A 181 13.04 -15.11 1.31
N PHE A 182 12.71 -14.61 0.13
CA PHE A 182 11.42 -13.97 -0.15
C PHE A 182 10.98 -14.07 -1.61
N ARG A 183 9.70 -13.84 -1.82
CA ARG A 183 9.05 -13.48 -3.09
C ARG A 183 8.29 -12.17 -2.91
N ALA A 184 8.14 -11.41 -3.98
CA ALA A 184 7.36 -10.19 -3.97
C ALA A 184 6.30 -10.24 -5.07
N TYR A 185 5.11 -9.74 -4.77
CA TYR A 185 3.98 -9.69 -5.68
C TYR A 185 3.44 -8.27 -5.70
N VAL A 186 3.13 -7.76 -6.88
CA VAL A 186 2.50 -6.46 -7.04
C VAL A 186 1.08 -6.59 -7.53
N TYR A 187 0.23 -5.71 -7.02
CA TYR A 187 -1.18 -5.57 -7.34
C TYR A 187 -1.43 -4.10 -7.66
N TYR A 188 -2.05 -3.79 -8.77
CA TYR A 188 -2.30 -2.41 -9.16
C TYR A 188 -3.46 -2.29 -10.15
N GLY A 189 -3.87 -1.06 -10.47
CA GLY A 189 -4.75 -0.77 -11.56
C GLY A 189 -5.85 0.24 -11.27
N PHE A 190 -6.42 0.77 -12.33
CA PHE A 190 -7.57 1.66 -12.34
C PHE A 190 -8.68 1.03 -13.19
N GLN A 191 -9.81 0.66 -12.56
CA GLN A 191 -10.93 -0.07 -13.20
C GLN A 191 -10.52 -1.39 -13.89
N HIS A 192 -9.31 -1.83 -13.64
CA HIS A 192 -8.69 -3.02 -14.20
C HIS A 192 -7.61 -3.49 -13.22
N SER A 193 -7.86 -4.60 -12.55
CA SER A 193 -6.90 -5.14 -11.59
C SER A 193 -5.85 -6.00 -12.29
N THR A 194 -4.59 -5.70 -12.02
CA THR A 194 -3.44 -6.44 -12.53
C THR A 194 -2.59 -6.94 -11.39
N ALA A 195 -2.09 -8.16 -11.47
CA ALA A 195 -1.18 -8.73 -10.50
C ALA A 195 -0.08 -9.55 -11.18
N PHE A 196 1.13 -9.52 -10.63
CA PHE A 196 2.20 -10.41 -11.05
C PHE A 196 3.27 -10.54 -9.96
N GLU A 197 4.12 -11.56 -10.13
CA GLU A 197 5.30 -11.76 -9.29
C GLU A 197 6.43 -10.86 -9.79
N LEU A 198 6.97 -10.05 -8.88
CA LEU A 198 8.09 -9.16 -9.16
C LEU A 198 9.39 -9.94 -9.28
N ASP A 199 10.22 -9.54 -10.22
CA ASP A 199 11.62 -9.96 -10.24
C ASP A 199 12.33 -9.36 -9.01
N PRO A 200 12.80 -10.20 -8.07
CA PRO A 200 13.40 -9.72 -6.84
C PRO A 200 14.74 -8.99 -7.03
N GLU A 201 15.35 -9.07 -8.20
CA GLU A 201 16.59 -8.34 -8.52
C GLU A 201 16.28 -6.87 -8.85
N THR A 202 15.12 -6.59 -9.42
CA THR A 202 14.73 -5.26 -9.87
C THR A 202 13.67 -4.63 -8.97
N MET A 203 12.74 -5.44 -8.47
CA MET A 203 11.55 -5.03 -7.72
C MET A 203 10.56 -4.17 -8.53
N TYR A 204 10.71 -4.07 -9.85
CA TYR A 204 9.81 -3.33 -10.75
C TYR A 204 9.45 -4.07 -12.05
N SER A 205 10.08 -5.19 -12.34
CA SER A 205 9.82 -5.98 -13.56
C SER A 205 9.16 -7.32 -13.25
N LEU A 206 8.57 -7.93 -14.27
CA LEU A 206 8.01 -9.27 -14.18
C LEU A 206 9.12 -10.29 -13.91
N ARG A 207 8.92 -11.16 -12.93
CA ARG A 207 9.82 -12.28 -12.69
C ARG A 207 9.90 -13.20 -13.91
N PRO A 208 11.10 -13.55 -14.39
CA PRO A 208 11.26 -14.48 -15.53
C PRO A 208 10.55 -15.82 -15.27
N GLY A 209 9.81 -16.29 -16.26
CA GLY A 209 9.06 -17.55 -16.17
C GLY A 209 7.69 -17.47 -15.49
N THR A 210 7.30 -16.30 -15.00
CA THR A 210 5.95 -16.04 -14.48
C THR A 210 5.10 -15.29 -15.50
N LYS A 211 3.85 -15.02 -15.16
CA LYS A 211 2.91 -14.33 -16.05
C LYS A 211 2.17 -13.21 -15.31
N ILE A 212 1.66 -12.27 -16.09
CA ILE A 212 0.75 -11.24 -15.62
C ILE A 212 -0.66 -11.82 -15.52
N HIS A 213 -1.37 -11.45 -14.47
CA HIS A 213 -2.77 -11.80 -14.24
C HIS A 213 -3.60 -10.52 -14.32
N ASP A 214 -4.26 -10.33 -15.45
CA ASP A 214 -5.19 -9.23 -15.66
C ASP A 214 -6.59 -9.61 -15.16
N TYR A 215 -7.34 -8.61 -14.66
CA TYR A 215 -8.68 -8.80 -14.11
C TYR A 215 -8.75 -9.91 -13.05
N PHE A 216 -7.72 -10.01 -12.21
CA PHE A 216 -7.72 -11.04 -11.15
C PHE A 216 -8.79 -10.75 -10.09
N ILE A 217 -9.17 -9.49 -9.87
CA ILE A 217 -10.42 -9.08 -9.26
C ILE A 217 -11.33 -8.65 -10.40
N PRO A 218 -12.51 -9.24 -10.49
CA PRO A 218 -13.45 -8.88 -11.52
C PRO A 218 -13.89 -7.41 -11.39
N ALA A 219 -13.90 -6.70 -12.52
CA ALA A 219 -14.41 -5.35 -12.60
C ALA A 219 -15.69 -5.34 -13.43
N SER A 220 -16.74 -4.70 -12.96
CA SER A 220 -17.82 -4.30 -13.85
C SER A 220 -17.37 -3.08 -14.63
N SER A 221 -17.69 -3.05 -15.92
CA SER A 221 -17.54 -1.84 -16.69
C SER A 221 -18.50 -0.79 -16.14
N ARG A 222 -18.19 0.49 -16.39
CA ARG A 222 -19.08 1.64 -16.09
C ARG A 222 -20.52 1.49 -16.61
N TYR A 223 -20.78 0.45 -17.39
CA TYR A 223 -22.05 0.12 -18.04
C TYR A 223 -22.63 -1.23 -17.62
N GLY A 224 -22.19 -1.81 -16.52
CA GLY A 224 -22.77 -3.06 -15.99
C GLY A 224 -22.29 -4.34 -16.64
N GLU A 225 -21.32 -4.27 -17.56
CA GLU A 225 -20.67 -5.46 -18.11
C GLU A 225 -19.55 -5.92 -17.18
N VAL A 226 -19.70 -7.13 -16.65
CA VAL A 226 -18.62 -7.78 -15.93
C VAL A 226 -17.53 -8.20 -16.91
N ARG A 227 -16.37 -7.58 -16.81
CA ARG A 227 -15.21 -7.97 -17.60
C ARG A 227 -14.39 -8.99 -16.82
N ASP A 228 -14.65 -10.24 -17.05
CA ASP A 228 -13.74 -11.35 -16.78
C ASP A 228 -13.32 -11.94 -18.13
N PRO A 229 -12.21 -11.47 -18.73
CA PRO A 229 -11.76 -11.96 -20.03
C PRO A 229 -11.47 -13.44 -20.05
N ALA A 230 -11.20 -14.04 -18.91
CA ALA A 230 -10.93 -15.47 -18.79
C ALA A 230 -12.19 -16.30 -18.58
N GLY A 231 -13.31 -15.71 -18.08
CA GLY A 231 -14.59 -16.42 -17.84
C GLY A 231 -14.52 -17.65 -16.96
N THR A 232 -13.36 -17.90 -16.38
CA THR A 232 -12.97 -19.19 -15.83
C THR A 232 -12.36 -19.15 -14.44
N GLN A 233 -11.85 -17.99 -14.00
CA GLN A 233 -11.13 -17.95 -12.72
C GLN A 233 -12.06 -18.07 -11.51
N TYR A 234 -13.31 -17.55 -11.60
CA TYR A 234 -14.27 -17.61 -10.50
C TYR A 234 -15.71 -17.89 -10.98
N PRO A 235 -15.95 -18.91 -11.81
CA PRO A 235 -17.27 -19.15 -12.40
C PRO A 235 -18.36 -19.45 -11.36
N ALA A 236 -17.99 -20.00 -10.21
CA ALA A 236 -18.92 -20.30 -9.12
C ALA A 236 -19.31 -19.04 -8.33
N LEU A 237 -18.34 -18.20 -7.97
CA LEU A 237 -18.57 -16.93 -7.24
C LEU A 237 -19.45 -15.96 -8.06
N TYR A 238 -19.21 -15.89 -9.38
CA TYR A 238 -19.99 -15.03 -10.26
C TYR A 238 -21.42 -15.43 -10.49
N LYS A 239 -21.71 -16.73 -10.48
CA LYS A 239 -23.08 -17.25 -10.68
C LYS A 239 -23.97 -17.11 -9.46
N GLU A 240 -23.37 -17.05 -8.27
CA GLU A 240 -24.10 -17.05 -7.00
C GLU A 240 -24.18 -15.66 -6.34
N GLN A 241 -23.36 -14.71 -6.76
CA GLN A 241 -23.32 -13.36 -6.20
C GLN A 241 -23.78 -12.32 -7.22
N ASN A 242 -24.27 -11.21 -6.73
CA ASN A 242 -24.65 -10.09 -7.57
C ASN A 242 -23.40 -9.61 -8.36
N PRO A 243 -23.46 -9.50 -9.70
CA PRO A 243 -22.30 -9.06 -10.49
C PRO A 243 -21.65 -7.75 -10.05
N GLY A 244 -22.35 -6.91 -9.26
CA GLY A 244 -21.82 -5.68 -8.67
C GLY A 244 -20.94 -5.85 -7.43
N ASP A 245 -20.89 -7.05 -6.83
CA ASP A 245 -20.23 -7.25 -5.53
C ASP A 245 -18.69 -7.19 -5.60
N PHE A 246 -18.10 -7.31 -6.78
CA PHE A 246 -16.64 -7.27 -7.00
C PHE A 246 -16.24 -6.21 -8.02
N ASN A 247 -16.76 -5.02 -7.84
CA ASN A 247 -16.54 -3.93 -8.77
C ASN A 247 -15.22 -3.22 -8.47
N PHE A 248 -14.11 -3.82 -8.89
CA PHE A 248 -12.80 -3.22 -8.67
C PHE A 248 -12.71 -1.81 -9.30
N PHE A 249 -12.31 -0.85 -8.50
CA PHE A 249 -12.01 0.50 -8.95
C PHE A 249 -10.51 0.79 -8.90
N GLU A 250 -9.90 0.77 -7.70
CA GLU A 250 -8.47 1.07 -7.49
C GLU A 250 -8.02 0.66 -6.07
N ALA A 251 -6.86 1.12 -5.65
CA ALA A 251 -6.38 1.11 -4.26
C ALA A 251 -6.31 -0.29 -3.64
N SER A 252 -5.64 -1.21 -4.31
CA SER A 252 -5.39 -2.56 -3.77
C SER A 252 -4.47 -2.51 -2.54
N SER A 253 -4.82 -3.25 -1.50
CA SER A 253 -3.95 -3.50 -0.36
C SER A 253 -4.11 -4.94 0.11
N ILE A 254 -3.01 -5.69 0.19
CA ILE A 254 -3.04 -7.10 0.56
C ILE A 254 -2.26 -7.38 1.83
N ARG A 255 -2.81 -8.24 2.68
CA ARG A 255 -2.19 -8.68 3.94
C ARG A 255 -2.36 -10.17 4.13
N LYS A 256 -1.40 -10.78 4.81
CA LYS A 256 -1.53 -12.14 5.32
C LYS A 256 -2.01 -12.09 6.77
N VAL A 257 -3.19 -12.63 7.04
CA VAL A 257 -3.81 -12.70 8.36
C VAL A 257 -3.96 -14.17 8.75
N GLY A 258 -3.09 -14.64 9.62
CA GLY A 258 -2.98 -16.06 9.94
C GLY A 258 -2.58 -16.87 8.70
N ASN A 259 -3.45 -17.78 8.26
CA ASN A 259 -3.25 -18.62 7.05
C ASN A 259 -4.02 -18.11 5.83
N LYS A 260 -4.59 -16.91 5.87
CA LYS A 260 -5.39 -16.34 4.78
C LYS A 260 -4.71 -15.10 4.22
N TYR A 261 -4.87 -14.90 2.92
CA TYR A 261 -4.59 -13.63 2.27
C TYR A 261 -5.88 -12.83 2.22
N VAL A 262 -5.82 -11.59 2.69
CA VAL A 262 -6.94 -10.65 2.72
C VAL A 262 -6.56 -9.47 1.85
N MET A 263 -7.39 -9.16 0.87
CA MET A 263 -7.24 -8.00 0.02
C MET A 263 -8.37 -7.01 0.28
N VAL A 264 -7.99 -5.75 0.41
CA VAL A 264 -8.90 -4.60 0.46
C VAL A 264 -8.67 -3.80 -0.82
N PHE A 265 -9.73 -3.28 -1.38
CA PHE A 265 -9.67 -2.41 -2.56
C PHE A 265 -10.89 -1.48 -2.59
N SER A 266 -10.78 -0.37 -3.29
CA SER A 266 -11.91 0.50 -3.58
C SER A 266 -12.77 -0.10 -4.67
N GLY A 267 -14.07 -0.07 -4.50
CA GLY A 267 -15.05 -0.55 -5.46
C GLY A 267 -16.14 0.47 -5.74
N TYR A 268 -16.92 0.23 -6.81
CA TYR A 268 -18.17 0.95 -7.02
C TYR A 268 -19.30 0.24 -6.31
N SER A 269 -20.12 0.98 -5.57
CA SER A 269 -21.36 0.46 -4.98
C SER A 269 -22.56 0.84 -5.84
N GLY A 270 -23.18 -0.16 -6.44
CA GLY A 270 -24.45 -0.02 -7.15
C GLY A 270 -24.42 0.80 -8.45
N PRO A 271 -25.61 1.06 -9.03
CA PRO A 271 -25.72 1.73 -10.33
C PRO A 271 -25.34 3.22 -10.32
N ASP A 272 -25.24 3.83 -9.15
CA ASP A 272 -25.05 5.28 -9.01
C ASP A 272 -23.57 5.67 -8.85
N TYR A 273 -22.64 4.73 -9.02
CA TYR A 273 -21.19 4.96 -8.98
C TYR A 273 -20.68 5.64 -7.71
N GLY A 274 -21.33 5.48 -6.59
CA GLY A 274 -20.76 5.82 -5.31
C GLY A 274 -19.56 4.90 -5.02
N LEU A 275 -18.43 5.48 -4.61
CA LEU A 275 -17.33 4.68 -4.10
C LEU A 275 -17.81 4.01 -2.80
N GLY A 276 -17.61 2.70 -2.72
CA GLY A 276 -17.99 1.88 -1.56
C GLY A 276 -16.83 1.58 -0.65
#